data_71bf873fc9e044d890eac9019cf0b7c5
#
_entry.id   71bf873fc9e044d890eac9019cf0b7c5
#
_cell.length_a   1.000
_cell.length_b   1.000
_cell.length_c   1.000
_cell.angle_alpha   90.00
_cell.angle_beta   90.00
_cell.angle_gamma   90.00
#
_symmetry.space_group_name_H-M   'P 1'
#
loop_
_entity.id
_entity.type
_entity.pdbx_description
1 polymer ?
#
loop_
_entity_poly.entity_id
_entity_poly.type
_entity_poly.pdbx_seq_one_letter_code
_entity_poly.pdbx_strand_id
1 'polypeptide(L)'
;MSAQFFRLSDLRSMSETDSKIVYRKDYKPFPYSVDNVDLDFVLDAESTLVTTTMRVRPKSGFSPSSLHLDADELAFERLFINGVEVDDTHYTLTSSALIVRGVTAPARITIINRFSPARNTALSGIYMSHGAFMSQCESQGFRRITYWPDRPDVMSRFTVTIHADKAACPILLSNGNLVASGEEANGRHWVKFVDPYKKPSYLFALVAGDFKDRSEDFTLKDGRVSHLSIWTEPHNYAKSAHALESLKKAIRWDEE
;
A
#
# COMPACT_ATOMS: atom_id res chain seq x y z
N MET A 1 6.58 49.94 -19.88
CA MET A 1 6.38 48.55 -19.42
C MET A 1 7.75 47.90 -19.34
N SER A 2 8.29 47.75 -18.12
CA SER A 2 9.64 47.24 -17.88
C SER A 2 9.55 45.74 -17.69
N ALA A 3 10.16 44.96 -18.58
CA ALA A 3 10.28 43.51 -18.44
C ALA A 3 11.36 43.23 -17.40
N GLN A 4 10.94 42.68 -16.26
CA GLN A 4 11.85 42.17 -15.24
C GLN A 4 12.44 40.85 -15.72
N PHE A 5 13.72 40.88 -16.09
CA PHE A 5 14.48 39.63 -16.33
C PHE A 5 14.81 38.98 -15.01
N PHE A 6 14.26 37.79 -14.77
CA PHE A 6 14.69 36.88 -13.67
C PHE A 6 16.14 36.46 -13.95
N ARG A 7 17.03 36.71 -12.98
CA ARG A 7 18.43 36.29 -13.08
C ARG A 7 18.53 34.78 -12.75
N LEU A 8 19.37 34.07 -13.50
CA LEU A 8 19.72 32.66 -13.28
C LEU A 8 20.25 32.36 -11.86
N SER A 9 20.65 33.39 -11.09
CA SER A 9 21.07 33.29 -9.69
C SER A 9 19.91 32.94 -8.74
N ASP A 10 18.67 33.25 -9.11
CA ASP A 10 17.50 33.07 -8.23
C ASP A 10 16.93 31.63 -8.27
N LEU A 11 17.41 30.82 -9.22
CA LEU A 11 17.08 29.39 -9.32
C LEU A 11 17.96 28.47 -8.44
N ARG A 12 18.97 29.01 -7.78
CA ARG A 12 19.87 28.23 -6.90
C ARG A 12 19.42 28.14 -5.44
N SER A 13 18.29 28.68 -5.05
CA SER A 13 17.74 28.58 -3.70
C SER A 13 16.59 27.58 -3.55
N MET A 14 16.30 26.77 -4.57
CA MET A 14 15.50 25.57 -4.38
C MET A 14 16.38 24.54 -3.67
N SER A 15 16.06 24.27 -2.41
CA SER A 15 16.75 23.40 -1.48
C SER A 15 17.42 22.21 -2.19
N GLU A 16 18.75 22.15 -2.15
CA GLU A 16 19.46 20.88 -2.14
C GLU A 16 18.89 20.09 -0.96
N THR A 17 17.87 19.27 -1.20
CA THR A 17 17.60 18.14 -0.33
C THR A 17 18.89 17.35 -0.40
N ASP A 18 19.65 17.38 0.68
CA ASP A 18 20.86 16.57 0.90
C ASP A 18 20.43 15.12 0.68
N SER A 19 20.54 14.65 -0.56
CA SER A 19 20.21 13.27 -0.92
C SER A 19 21.26 12.41 -0.24
N LYS A 20 20.90 11.89 0.94
CA LYS A 20 21.77 11.06 1.74
C LYS A 20 22.23 9.88 0.89
N ILE A 21 23.50 9.88 0.50
CA ILE A 21 24.06 8.78 -0.30
C ILE A 21 23.98 7.51 0.53
N VAL A 22 23.29 6.50 0.00
CA VAL A 22 23.17 5.18 0.62
C VAL A 22 24.17 4.24 -0.04
N TYR A 23 25.13 3.73 0.73
CA TYR A 23 26.11 2.79 0.24
C TYR A 23 25.67 1.34 0.46
N ARG A 24 25.87 0.47 -0.52
CA ARG A 24 25.57 -0.96 -0.41
C ARG A 24 26.27 -1.64 0.78
N LYS A 25 27.48 -1.20 1.15
CA LYS A 25 28.23 -1.72 2.30
C LYS A 25 27.56 -1.44 3.65
N ASP A 26 26.65 -0.46 3.71
CA ASP A 26 25.96 -0.06 4.94
C ASP A 26 24.61 -0.82 5.11
N TYR A 27 24.26 -1.69 4.14
CA TYR A 27 23.07 -2.52 4.23
C TYR A 27 23.14 -3.43 5.46
N LYS A 28 22.07 -3.40 6.24
CA LYS A 28 21.81 -4.30 7.37
C LYS A 28 20.45 -4.96 7.17
N PRO A 29 20.38 -6.29 7.27
CA PRO A 29 19.09 -7.00 7.20
C PRO A 29 18.13 -6.50 8.28
N PHE A 30 16.84 -6.43 7.95
CA PHE A 30 15.83 -6.11 8.94
C PHE A 30 15.78 -7.20 10.01
N PRO A 31 15.83 -6.85 11.31
CA PRO A 31 16.02 -7.84 12.38
C PRO A 31 14.76 -8.64 12.74
N TYR A 32 13.62 -8.32 12.12
CA TYR A 32 12.36 -9.04 12.32
C TYR A 32 11.89 -9.72 11.03
N SER A 33 11.08 -10.77 11.19
CA SER A 33 10.19 -11.27 10.14
C SER A 33 8.77 -10.78 10.41
N VAL A 34 8.07 -10.40 9.33
CA VAL A 34 6.65 -10.07 9.32
C VAL A 34 6.00 -11.02 8.33
N ASP A 35 5.53 -12.18 8.81
CA ASP A 35 5.06 -13.24 7.91
C ASP A 35 3.69 -12.96 7.31
N ASN A 36 2.80 -12.29 8.07
CA ASN A 36 1.45 -11.96 7.65
C ASN A 36 1.11 -10.55 8.12
N VAL A 37 0.34 -9.85 7.31
CA VAL A 37 -0.29 -8.58 7.64
C VAL A 37 -1.76 -8.61 7.20
N ASP A 38 -2.63 -8.17 8.10
CA ASP A 38 -4.04 -7.91 7.84
C ASP A 38 -4.21 -6.39 7.79
N LEU A 39 -4.75 -5.89 6.68
CA LEU A 39 -5.05 -4.47 6.44
C LEU A 39 -6.56 -4.33 6.32
N ASP A 40 -7.12 -3.43 7.10
CA ASP A 40 -8.54 -3.08 7.04
C ASP A 40 -8.66 -1.59 6.74
N PHE A 41 -9.27 -1.27 5.60
CA PHE A 41 -9.42 0.09 5.07
C PHE A 41 -10.87 0.52 5.14
N VAL A 42 -11.14 1.64 5.83
CA VAL A 42 -12.40 2.37 5.69
C VAL A 42 -12.11 3.58 4.80
N LEU A 43 -12.38 3.44 3.50
CA LEU A 43 -12.05 4.48 2.52
C LEU A 43 -12.94 5.71 2.70
N ASP A 44 -12.27 6.86 2.74
CA ASP A 44 -12.83 8.20 2.70
C ASP A 44 -11.78 9.12 2.05
N ALA A 45 -12.19 10.00 1.15
CA ALA A 45 -11.27 10.84 0.39
C ALA A 45 -10.44 11.78 1.28
N GLU A 46 -11.06 12.34 2.33
CA GLU A 46 -10.40 13.28 3.22
C GLU A 46 -9.72 12.61 4.43
N SER A 47 -10.22 11.44 4.86
CA SER A 47 -9.76 10.81 6.09
C SER A 47 -9.93 9.30 6.08
N THR A 48 -9.19 8.60 5.20
CA THR A 48 -9.16 7.14 5.18
C THR A 48 -8.59 6.60 6.48
N LEU A 49 -9.34 5.69 7.13
CA LEU A 49 -8.89 4.96 8.32
C LEU A 49 -8.24 3.63 7.89
N VAL A 50 -7.11 3.30 8.49
CA VAL A 50 -6.45 2.02 8.30
C VAL A 50 -6.18 1.36 9.64
N THR A 51 -6.60 0.10 9.77
CA THR A 51 -6.18 -0.78 10.85
C THR A 51 -5.22 -1.81 10.28
N THR A 52 -3.98 -1.76 10.73
CA THR A 52 -2.92 -2.70 10.32
C THR A 52 -2.62 -3.65 11.44
N THR A 53 -2.79 -4.95 11.23
CA THR A 53 -2.39 -5.98 12.20
C THR A 53 -1.30 -6.86 11.61
N MET A 54 -0.12 -6.84 12.22
CA MET A 54 1.03 -7.62 11.78
C MET A 54 1.52 -8.58 12.87
N ARG A 55 1.99 -9.75 12.46
CA ARG A 55 2.70 -10.68 13.33
C ARG A 55 4.19 -10.53 13.11
N VAL A 56 4.88 -9.99 14.11
CA VAL A 56 6.32 -9.77 14.06
C VAL A 56 7.05 -10.78 14.92
N ARG A 57 8.25 -11.17 14.49
CA ARG A 57 9.10 -12.10 15.24
C ARG A 57 10.58 -11.71 15.02
N PRO A 58 11.37 -11.56 16.08
CA PRO A 58 12.83 -11.42 15.94
C PRO A 58 13.41 -12.59 15.13
N LYS A 59 14.29 -12.30 14.18
CA LYS A 59 15.00 -13.32 13.40
C LYS A 59 16.09 -13.97 14.23
N SER A 60 16.40 -15.23 13.97
CA SER A 60 17.53 -15.94 14.59
C SER A 60 18.85 -15.17 14.35
N GLY A 61 19.67 -15.05 15.37
CA GLY A 61 20.94 -14.29 15.34
C GLY A 61 20.78 -12.80 15.58
N PHE A 62 19.55 -12.30 15.80
CA PHE A 62 19.30 -10.90 16.17
C PHE A 62 18.71 -10.81 17.58
N SER A 63 19.07 -9.74 18.29
CA SER A 63 18.51 -9.41 19.61
C SER A 63 17.99 -7.97 19.58
N PRO A 64 16.94 -7.68 18.78
CA PRO A 64 16.44 -6.31 18.70
C PRO A 64 15.71 -5.91 19.97
N SER A 65 15.86 -4.65 20.38
CA SER A 65 15.14 -4.04 21.51
C SER A 65 13.92 -3.24 21.10
N SER A 66 13.82 -2.90 19.80
CA SER A 66 12.73 -2.10 19.27
C SER A 66 12.43 -2.45 17.82
N LEU A 67 11.16 -2.30 17.45
CA LEU A 67 10.65 -2.44 16.10
C LEU A 67 10.53 -1.05 15.47
N HIS A 68 11.25 -0.82 14.38
CA HIS A 68 11.21 0.43 13.61
C HIS A 68 10.24 0.27 12.44
N LEU A 69 9.28 1.18 12.33
CA LEU A 69 8.27 1.25 11.29
C LEU A 69 8.34 2.62 10.62
N ASP A 70 8.58 2.63 9.33
CA ASP A 70 8.62 3.87 8.53
C ASP A 70 7.21 4.47 8.40
N ALA A 71 7.14 5.79 8.29
CA ALA A 71 5.90 6.54 8.10
C ALA A 71 6.15 7.82 7.30
N ASP A 72 5.14 8.27 6.57
CA ASP A 72 5.17 9.56 5.88
C ASP A 72 3.73 10.10 5.78
N GLU A 73 3.50 11.31 6.31
CA GLU A 73 2.22 12.02 6.32
C GLU A 73 1.04 11.22 6.91
N LEU A 74 1.29 10.43 7.96
CA LEU A 74 0.26 9.65 8.67
C LEU A 74 -0.18 10.36 9.96
N ALA A 75 -1.47 10.32 10.23
CA ALA A 75 -2.05 10.67 11.53
C ALA A 75 -2.17 9.40 12.38
N PHE A 76 -1.27 9.23 13.35
CA PHE A 76 -1.29 8.12 14.31
C PHE A 76 -2.50 8.27 15.25
N GLU A 77 -3.21 7.16 15.52
CA GLU A 77 -4.30 7.14 16.49
C GLU A 77 -4.00 6.22 17.68
N ARG A 78 -3.74 4.93 17.42
CA ARG A 78 -3.64 3.92 18.49
C ARG A 78 -2.64 2.83 18.14
N LEU A 79 -2.00 2.27 19.17
CA LEU A 79 -1.12 1.11 19.10
C LEU A 79 -1.55 0.03 20.09
N PHE A 80 -1.61 -1.21 19.65
CA PHE A 80 -1.86 -2.37 20.49
C PHE A 80 -0.71 -3.37 20.36
N ILE A 81 -0.27 -3.92 21.47
CA ILE A 81 0.68 -5.04 21.53
C ILE A 81 -0.04 -6.23 22.13
N ASN A 82 -0.15 -7.33 21.36
CA ASN A 82 -0.86 -8.56 21.74
C ASN A 82 -2.33 -8.30 22.16
N GLY A 83 -2.97 -7.29 21.56
CA GLY A 83 -4.37 -6.93 21.82
C GLY A 83 -4.57 -5.98 23.00
N VAL A 84 -3.50 -5.58 23.69
CA VAL A 84 -3.56 -4.57 24.75
C VAL A 84 -3.12 -3.23 24.18
N GLU A 85 -3.94 -2.20 24.36
CA GLU A 85 -3.58 -0.83 23.99
C GLU A 85 -2.44 -0.33 24.89
N VAL A 86 -1.46 0.33 24.26
CA VAL A 86 -0.27 0.83 24.98
C VAL A 86 -0.15 2.34 24.83
N ASP A 87 0.43 2.96 25.85
CA ASP A 87 0.71 4.40 25.92
C ASP A 87 2.07 4.77 25.33
N ASP A 88 2.40 6.05 25.35
CA ASP A 88 3.62 6.64 24.79
C ASP A 88 4.93 6.20 25.48
N THR A 89 4.85 5.54 26.65
CA THR A 89 6.02 4.90 27.27
C THR A 89 6.54 3.70 26.47
N HIS A 90 5.68 3.08 25.65
CA HIS A 90 5.99 1.90 24.86
C HIS A 90 6.48 2.20 23.43
N TYR A 91 6.37 3.44 22.98
CA TYR A 91 6.81 3.81 21.63
C TYR A 91 7.43 5.22 21.58
N THR A 92 8.05 5.53 20.46
CA THR A 92 8.44 6.88 20.07
C THR A 92 7.82 7.15 18.70
N LEU A 93 7.05 8.22 18.59
CA LEU A 93 6.49 8.70 17.36
C LEU A 93 7.31 9.90 16.85
N THR A 94 7.71 9.85 15.59
CA THR A 94 8.36 10.95 14.87
C THR A 94 7.59 11.28 13.61
N SER A 95 7.98 12.31 12.88
CA SER A 95 7.37 12.63 11.57
C SER A 95 7.59 11.55 10.50
N SER A 96 8.58 10.67 10.68
CA SER A 96 8.97 9.68 9.67
C SER A 96 8.97 8.24 10.16
N ALA A 97 8.64 7.99 11.44
CA ALA A 97 8.67 6.63 11.99
C ALA A 97 7.85 6.49 13.29
N LEU A 98 7.41 5.25 13.53
CA LEU A 98 6.95 4.74 14.81
C LEU A 98 7.96 3.69 15.29
N ILE A 99 8.56 3.90 16.47
CA ILE A 99 9.53 2.99 17.07
C ILE A 99 8.91 2.35 18.29
N VAL A 100 8.52 1.07 18.17
CA VAL A 100 7.87 0.30 19.25
C VAL A 100 8.95 -0.38 20.10
N ARG A 101 8.98 -0.09 21.40
CA ARG A 101 9.98 -0.63 22.35
C ARG A 101 9.59 -2.01 22.87
N GLY A 102 10.58 -2.77 23.30
CA GLY A 102 10.37 -4.03 24.03
C GLY A 102 9.86 -5.19 23.17
N VAL A 103 9.92 -5.10 21.84
CA VAL A 103 9.52 -6.20 20.95
C VAL A 103 10.66 -7.21 20.83
N THR A 104 10.92 -7.92 21.92
CA THR A 104 12.03 -8.89 22.05
C THR A 104 11.61 -10.35 21.79
N ALA A 105 10.31 -10.60 21.66
CA ALA A 105 9.68 -11.89 21.41
C ALA A 105 8.62 -11.78 20.30
N PRO A 106 8.11 -12.88 19.77
CA PRO A 106 7.00 -12.85 18.82
C PRO A 106 5.81 -12.08 19.38
N ALA A 107 5.29 -11.12 18.61
CA ALA A 107 4.19 -10.24 19.03
C ALA A 107 3.21 -9.98 17.87
N ARG A 108 1.97 -9.70 18.23
CA ARG A 108 0.96 -9.13 17.33
C ARG A 108 0.92 -7.62 17.59
N ILE A 109 1.24 -6.86 16.57
CA ILE A 109 1.22 -5.40 16.59
C ILE A 109 0.01 -4.94 15.78
N THR A 110 -0.89 -4.16 16.39
CA THR A 110 -2.01 -3.54 15.69
C THR A 110 -1.87 -2.02 15.79
N ILE A 111 -1.94 -1.35 14.65
CA ILE A 111 -1.80 0.10 14.54
C ILE A 111 -3.04 0.64 13.85
N ILE A 112 -3.59 1.72 14.38
CA ILE A 112 -4.68 2.46 13.77
C ILE A 112 -4.13 3.84 13.39
N ASN A 113 -4.29 4.21 12.13
CA ASN A 113 -3.87 5.52 11.62
C ASN A 113 -4.83 6.04 10.54
N ARG A 114 -4.74 7.34 10.27
CA ARG A 114 -5.44 7.99 9.16
C ARG A 114 -4.46 8.67 8.22
N PHE A 115 -4.93 8.85 6.99
CA PHE A 115 -4.29 9.70 5.98
C PHE A 115 -5.37 10.27 5.05
N SER A 116 -5.04 11.32 4.27
CA SER A 116 -5.97 11.95 3.33
C SER A 116 -5.55 11.66 1.88
N PRO A 117 -6.25 10.76 1.16
CA PRO A 117 -6.00 10.55 -0.27
C PRO A 117 -6.21 11.80 -1.12
N ALA A 118 -7.21 12.64 -0.79
CA ALA A 118 -7.51 13.86 -1.54
C ALA A 118 -6.42 14.92 -1.44
N ARG A 119 -5.65 14.94 -0.35
CA ARG A 119 -4.52 15.87 -0.15
C ARG A 119 -3.18 15.33 -0.65
N ASN A 120 -3.14 14.06 -1.04
CA ASN A 120 -1.92 13.42 -1.50
C ASN A 120 -1.56 13.88 -2.92
N THR A 121 -0.68 14.87 -3.02
CA THR A 121 -0.14 15.38 -4.30
C THR A 121 1.17 14.72 -4.70
N ALA A 122 1.77 13.92 -3.83
CA ALA A 122 2.99 13.18 -4.11
C ALA A 122 2.77 12.00 -5.07
N LEU A 123 1.50 11.58 -5.27
CA LEU A 123 1.13 10.41 -6.09
C LEU A 123 1.88 9.14 -5.65
N SER A 124 2.11 9.02 -4.35
CA SER A 124 2.80 7.91 -3.68
C SER A 124 1.96 7.46 -2.48
N GLY A 125 1.81 6.16 -2.26
CA GLY A 125 0.81 5.61 -1.35
C GLY A 125 -0.56 5.54 -2.01
N ILE A 126 -1.64 5.90 -1.31
CA ILE A 126 -3.00 5.99 -1.87
C ILE A 126 -3.36 7.46 -2.09
N TYR A 127 -3.87 7.78 -3.27
CA TYR A 127 -4.27 9.12 -3.70
C TYR A 127 -5.55 9.08 -4.53
N MET A 128 -6.15 10.26 -4.78
CA MET A 128 -7.32 10.40 -5.63
C MET A 128 -6.93 10.75 -7.07
N SER A 129 -7.53 10.06 -8.03
CA SER A 129 -7.43 10.39 -9.46
C SER A 129 -8.81 10.26 -10.11
N HIS A 130 -9.33 11.36 -10.67
CA HIS A 130 -10.65 11.41 -11.33
C HIS A 130 -11.80 10.79 -10.52
N GLY A 131 -11.79 10.96 -9.19
CA GLY A 131 -12.81 10.42 -8.29
C GLY A 131 -12.56 8.97 -7.84
N ALA A 132 -11.52 8.31 -8.32
CA ALA A 132 -11.12 6.98 -7.90
C ALA A 132 -9.94 7.03 -6.92
N PHE A 133 -9.88 6.08 -5.99
CA PHE A 133 -8.71 5.79 -5.18
C PHE A 133 -7.73 4.96 -5.98
N MET A 134 -6.50 5.41 -6.07
CA MET A 134 -5.39 4.75 -6.75
C MET A 134 -4.23 4.58 -5.79
N SER A 135 -3.48 3.49 -5.91
CA SER A 135 -2.27 3.28 -5.12
C SER A 135 -1.03 3.23 -6.00
N GLN A 136 0.08 3.80 -5.50
CA GLN A 136 1.42 3.66 -6.04
C GLN A 136 2.40 3.50 -4.88
N CYS A 137 2.99 2.30 -4.73
CA CYS A 137 3.85 1.99 -3.59
C CYS A 137 5.32 1.82 -3.95
N GLU A 138 5.67 1.69 -5.22
CA GLU A 138 7.05 1.60 -5.67
C GLU A 138 7.69 3.00 -5.65
N SER A 139 8.86 3.16 -5.05
CA SER A 139 9.69 2.20 -4.33
C SER A 139 9.43 2.17 -2.82
N GLN A 140 8.93 3.24 -2.20
CA GLN A 140 8.74 3.41 -0.76
C GLN A 140 7.44 4.15 -0.42
N GLY A 141 6.38 3.91 -1.19
CA GLY A 141 5.07 4.54 -1.00
C GLY A 141 4.19 3.88 0.05
N PHE A 142 4.46 2.65 0.46
CA PHE A 142 3.61 1.95 1.41
C PHE A 142 3.60 2.61 2.80
N ARG A 143 4.71 3.26 3.20
CA ARG A 143 4.81 4.08 4.43
C ARG A 143 3.86 5.29 4.48
N ARG A 144 3.28 5.67 3.35
CA ARG A 144 2.24 6.71 3.26
C ARG A 144 0.82 6.18 3.46
N ILE A 145 0.69 4.87 3.67
CA ILE A 145 -0.58 4.17 3.92
C ILE A 145 -0.69 3.78 5.38
N THR A 146 0.35 3.16 5.90
CA THR A 146 0.42 2.72 7.30
C THR A 146 1.87 2.62 7.78
N TYR A 147 2.06 2.55 9.08
CA TYR A 147 3.36 2.31 9.71
C TYR A 147 3.87 0.91 9.38
N TRP A 148 4.98 0.83 8.64
CA TRP A 148 5.49 -0.41 8.07
C TRP A 148 7.01 -0.43 7.96
N PRO A 149 7.71 -1.57 8.09
CA PRO A 149 9.11 -1.66 7.69
C PRO A 149 9.17 -1.69 6.16
N ASP A 150 9.16 -0.49 5.54
CA ASP A 150 8.97 -0.30 4.10
C ASP A 150 10.26 -0.54 3.31
N ARG A 151 10.61 -1.82 3.23
CA ARG A 151 11.87 -2.34 2.69
C ARG A 151 11.62 -3.56 1.81
N PRO A 152 12.36 -3.77 0.71
CA PRO A 152 12.18 -4.92 -0.18
C PRO A 152 12.59 -6.27 0.46
N ASP A 153 13.40 -6.26 1.54
CA ASP A 153 13.81 -7.46 2.27
C ASP A 153 12.80 -7.91 3.35
N VAL A 154 11.67 -7.20 3.49
CA VAL A 154 10.53 -7.59 4.34
C VAL A 154 9.40 -8.11 3.46
N MET A 155 9.26 -9.43 3.45
CA MET A 155 8.30 -10.16 2.61
C MET A 155 7.16 -10.70 3.47
N SER A 156 5.91 -10.33 3.14
CA SER A 156 4.72 -10.71 3.91
C SER A 156 3.60 -11.22 3.02
N ARG A 157 2.70 -12.07 3.58
CA ARG A 157 1.39 -12.35 2.99
C ARG A 157 0.41 -11.27 3.42
N PHE A 158 -0.38 -10.80 2.47
CA PHE A 158 -1.33 -9.72 2.70
C PHE A 158 -2.76 -10.26 2.69
N THR A 159 -3.51 -9.90 3.72
CA THR A 159 -4.98 -9.95 3.74
C THR A 159 -5.48 -8.53 3.75
N VAL A 160 -6.35 -8.18 2.82
CA VAL A 160 -6.83 -6.79 2.63
C VAL A 160 -8.35 -6.78 2.66
N THR A 161 -8.92 -6.05 3.59
CA THR A 161 -10.35 -5.74 3.64
C THR A 161 -10.53 -4.26 3.25
N ILE A 162 -11.47 -3.99 2.36
CA ILE A 162 -11.73 -2.64 1.86
C ILE A 162 -13.22 -2.34 2.05
N HIS A 163 -13.55 -1.30 2.79
CA HIS A 163 -14.89 -0.78 3.00
C HIS A 163 -15.01 0.56 2.31
N ALA A 164 -16.06 0.76 1.51
CA ALA A 164 -16.30 2.02 0.78
C ALA A 164 -17.79 2.33 0.59
N ASP A 165 -18.09 3.57 0.24
CA ASP A 165 -19.39 3.96 -0.31
C ASP A 165 -19.60 3.27 -1.66
N LYS A 166 -20.70 2.53 -1.80
CA LYS A 166 -20.97 1.71 -2.98
C LYS A 166 -21.32 2.55 -4.21
N ALA A 167 -21.93 3.71 -4.01
CA ALA A 167 -22.29 4.59 -5.12
C ALA A 167 -21.05 5.27 -5.72
N ALA A 168 -20.11 5.70 -4.87
CA ALA A 168 -18.88 6.33 -5.31
C ALA A 168 -17.84 5.32 -5.80
N CYS A 169 -17.76 4.16 -5.18
CA CYS A 169 -16.78 3.12 -5.46
C CYS A 169 -17.47 1.76 -5.64
N PRO A 170 -18.22 1.53 -6.72
CA PRO A 170 -18.88 0.24 -6.96
C PRO A 170 -17.89 -0.92 -7.15
N ILE A 171 -16.65 -0.63 -7.54
CA ILE A 171 -15.58 -1.62 -7.73
C ILE A 171 -14.46 -1.38 -6.73
N LEU A 172 -14.06 -2.45 -6.03
CA LEU A 172 -12.97 -2.47 -5.05
C LEU A 172 -12.01 -3.59 -5.44
N LEU A 173 -10.73 -3.26 -5.65
CA LEU A 173 -9.71 -4.20 -6.12
C LEU A 173 -8.46 -4.14 -5.24
N SER A 174 -7.81 -5.28 -5.06
CA SER A 174 -6.50 -5.41 -4.43
C SER A 174 -5.75 -6.63 -4.99
N ASN A 175 -4.51 -6.83 -4.50
CA ASN A 175 -3.74 -8.03 -4.84
C ASN A 175 -4.38 -9.30 -4.25
N GLY A 176 -4.16 -10.43 -4.93
CA GLY A 176 -4.59 -11.75 -4.48
C GLY A 176 -6.00 -12.11 -4.92
N ASN A 177 -6.60 -13.09 -4.24
CA ASN A 177 -7.90 -13.63 -4.56
C ASN A 177 -9.00 -12.98 -3.74
N LEU A 178 -10.11 -12.61 -4.36
CA LEU A 178 -11.32 -12.22 -3.67
C LEU A 178 -11.89 -13.43 -2.92
N VAL A 179 -11.96 -13.37 -1.60
CA VAL A 179 -12.41 -14.49 -0.75
C VAL A 179 -13.74 -14.23 -0.07
N ALA A 180 -14.13 -12.95 0.09
CA ALA A 180 -15.41 -12.58 0.69
C ALA A 180 -15.79 -11.16 0.27
N SER A 181 -17.09 -10.88 0.28
CA SER A 181 -17.67 -9.55 0.06
C SER A 181 -19.01 -9.44 0.77
N GLY A 182 -19.50 -8.24 0.98
CA GLY A 182 -20.80 -8.03 1.60
C GLY A 182 -21.26 -6.58 1.53
N GLU A 183 -22.54 -6.40 1.85
CA GLU A 183 -23.17 -5.10 1.99
C GLU A 183 -23.09 -4.65 3.45
N GLU A 184 -23.04 -3.34 3.66
CA GLU A 184 -23.08 -2.71 4.96
C GLU A 184 -24.22 -1.70 5.05
N ALA A 185 -24.48 -1.22 6.24
CA ALA A 185 -25.45 -0.14 6.44
C ALA A 185 -25.04 1.14 5.69
N ASN A 186 -26.00 2.03 5.46
CA ASN A 186 -25.79 3.35 4.88
C ASN A 186 -25.18 3.35 3.45
N GLY A 187 -25.50 2.35 2.65
CA GLY A 187 -25.07 2.29 1.25
C GLY A 187 -23.56 1.96 1.07
N ARG A 188 -22.93 1.42 2.08
CA ARG A 188 -21.56 0.95 2.02
C ARG A 188 -21.49 -0.53 1.65
N HIS A 189 -20.34 -0.97 1.18
CA HIS A 189 -20.02 -2.36 0.92
C HIS A 189 -18.56 -2.64 1.24
N TRP A 190 -18.21 -3.93 1.28
CA TRP A 190 -16.85 -4.34 1.53
C TRP A 190 -16.45 -5.57 0.70
N VAL A 191 -15.14 -5.71 0.51
CA VAL A 191 -14.51 -6.87 -0.09
C VAL A 191 -13.31 -7.30 0.73
N LYS A 192 -12.96 -8.60 0.66
CA LYS A 192 -11.75 -9.13 1.29
C LYS A 192 -10.93 -9.91 0.28
N PHE A 193 -9.66 -9.54 0.16
CA PHE A 193 -8.67 -10.22 -0.67
C PHE A 193 -7.64 -10.93 0.18
N VAL A 194 -7.15 -12.07 -0.29
CA VAL A 194 -6.03 -12.80 0.31
C VAL A 194 -4.99 -13.05 -0.76
N ASP A 195 -3.80 -12.49 -0.58
CA ASP A 195 -2.64 -12.80 -1.41
C ASP A 195 -1.86 -13.94 -0.77
N PRO A 196 -1.85 -15.14 -1.38
CA PRO A 196 -1.27 -16.33 -0.77
C PRO A 196 0.26 -16.33 -0.77
N TYR A 197 0.89 -15.46 -1.59
CA TYR A 197 2.34 -15.39 -1.75
C TYR A 197 2.92 -14.22 -0.96
N LYS A 198 4.12 -14.44 -0.40
CA LYS A 198 4.85 -13.35 0.25
C LYS A 198 5.36 -12.40 -0.82
N LYS A 199 5.10 -11.10 -0.61
CA LYS A 199 5.62 -10.02 -1.46
C LYS A 199 6.13 -8.86 -0.60
N PRO A 200 7.07 -8.05 -1.11
CA PRO A 200 7.43 -6.79 -0.48
C PRO A 200 6.29 -5.77 -0.62
N SER A 201 6.28 -4.79 0.27
CA SER A 201 5.23 -3.76 0.35
C SER A 201 5.11 -2.90 -0.90
N TYR A 202 6.19 -2.71 -1.66
CA TYR A 202 6.14 -1.89 -2.88
C TYR A 202 5.25 -2.49 -3.99
N LEU A 203 4.92 -3.78 -3.92
CA LEU A 203 3.98 -4.45 -4.85
C LEU A 203 2.51 -4.39 -4.37
N PHE A 204 2.24 -3.75 -3.24
CA PHE A 204 0.88 -3.57 -2.77
C PHE A 204 0.08 -2.70 -3.74
N ALA A 205 -1.15 -3.14 -4.05
CA ALA A 205 -2.09 -2.39 -4.86
C ALA A 205 -3.48 -2.38 -4.22
N LEU A 206 -4.10 -1.20 -4.25
CA LEU A 206 -5.51 -0.96 -3.93
C LEU A 206 -6.06 0.03 -4.93
N VAL A 207 -7.20 -0.31 -5.53
CA VAL A 207 -7.93 0.56 -6.46
C VAL A 207 -9.41 0.51 -6.10
N ALA A 208 -10.07 1.66 -6.01
CA ALA A 208 -11.51 1.73 -5.74
C ALA A 208 -12.15 2.88 -6.53
N GLY A 209 -13.27 2.62 -7.19
CA GLY A 209 -13.95 3.64 -8.01
C GLY A 209 -14.98 3.05 -8.96
N ASP A 210 -15.44 3.88 -9.90
CA ASP A 210 -16.31 3.44 -10.99
C ASP A 210 -15.47 2.93 -12.16
N PHE A 211 -15.39 1.62 -12.30
CA PHE A 211 -14.64 0.94 -13.37
C PHE A 211 -15.52 -0.01 -14.16
N LYS A 212 -15.14 -0.24 -15.42
CA LYS A 212 -15.71 -1.27 -16.31
C LYS A 212 -14.69 -2.36 -16.54
N ASP A 213 -15.15 -3.60 -16.45
CA ASP A 213 -14.37 -4.80 -16.75
C ASP A 213 -14.47 -5.18 -18.23
N ARG A 214 -13.32 -5.49 -18.82
CA ARG A 214 -13.19 -6.27 -20.05
C ARG A 214 -12.46 -7.54 -19.74
N SER A 215 -13.17 -8.66 -19.76
CA SER A 215 -12.62 -9.94 -19.37
C SER A 215 -12.76 -11.00 -20.45
N GLU A 216 -11.88 -11.99 -20.39
CA GLU A 216 -11.84 -13.15 -21.29
C GLU A 216 -11.13 -14.32 -20.61
N ASP A 217 -11.62 -15.52 -20.84
CA ASP A 217 -10.93 -16.73 -20.43
C ASP A 217 -9.78 -17.06 -21.40
N PHE A 218 -8.61 -17.34 -20.87
CA PHE A 218 -7.40 -17.60 -21.62
C PHE A 218 -6.78 -18.94 -21.19
N THR A 219 -6.61 -19.84 -22.15
CA THR A 219 -6.02 -21.16 -21.88
C THR A 219 -4.49 -21.07 -21.92
N LEU A 220 -3.85 -21.42 -20.82
CA LEU A 220 -2.40 -21.52 -20.67
C LEU A 220 -1.84 -22.74 -21.40
N LYS A 221 -0.49 -22.80 -21.61
CA LYS A 221 0.17 -23.95 -22.28
C LYS A 221 -0.06 -25.28 -21.56
N ASP A 222 -0.20 -25.27 -20.23
CA ASP A 222 -0.46 -26.46 -19.42
C ASP A 222 -1.94 -26.89 -19.38
N GLY A 223 -2.82 -26.19 -20.14
CA GLY A 223 -4.23 -26.47 -20.23
C GLY A 223 -5.09 -25.83 -19.14
N ARG A 224 -4.50 -25.16 -18.15
CA ARG A 224 -5.29 -24.39 -17.18
C ARG A 224 -5.93 -23.17 -17.83
N VAL A 225 -7.10 -22.79 -17.35
CA VAL A 225 -7.79 -21.58 -17.79
C VAL A 225 -7.53 -20.47 -16.79
N SER A 226 -7.05 -19.32 -17.27
CA SER A 226 -6.89 -18.10 -16.50
C SER A 226 -7.94 -17.09 -16.94
N HIS A 227 -8.68 -16.53 -15.99
CA HIS A 227 -9.61 -15.43 -16.26
C HIS A 227 -8.83 -14.11 -16.26
N LEU A 228 -8.77 -13.43 -17.41
CA LEU A 228 -8.07 -12.16 -17.58
C LEU A 228 -9.08 -11.02 -17.53
N SER A 229 -8.80 -9.98 -16.77
CA SER A 229 -9.64 -8.79 -16.64
C SER A 229 -8.84 -7.52 -16.75
N ILE A 230 -9.30 -6.58 -17.57
CA ILE A 230 -8.77 -5.22 -17.69
C ILE A 230 -9.84 -4.26 -17.17
N TRP A 231 -9.57 -3.65 -16.05
CA TRP A 231 -10.43 -2.65 -15.42
C TRP A 231 -10.02 -1.24 -15.85
N THR A 232 -10.97 -0.47 -16.34
CA THR A 232 -10.73 0.90 -16.80
C THR A 232 -11.89 1.80 -16.42
N GLU A 233 -11.60 3.10 -16.30
CA GLU A 233 -12.66 4.11 -16.25
C GLU A 233 -13.60 3.98 -17.47
N PRO A 234 -14.90 4.28 -17.31
CA PRO A 234 -15.90 4.06 -18.37
C PRO A 234 -15.54 4.68 -19.72
N HIS A 235 -14.94 5.89 -19.71
CA HIS A 235 -14.56 6.61 -20.95
C HIS A 235 -13.34 5.98 -21.68
N ASN A 236 -12.55 5.14 -21.00
CA ASN A 236 -11.40 4.44 -21.57
C ASN A 236 -11.72 3.00 -21.98
N TYR A 237 -12.95 2.51 -21.75
CA TYR A 237 -13.31 1.11 -22.00
C TYR A 237 -13.01 0.62 -23.41
N ALA A 238 -13.20 1.46 -24.44
CA ALA A 238 -12.89 1.08 -25.82
C ALA A 238 -11.41 0.75 -26.04
N LYS A 239 -10.51 1.40 -25.30
CA LYS A 239 -9.05 1.22 -25.37
C LYS A 239 -8.59 -0.08 -24.69
N SER A 240 -9.36 -0.63 -23.77
CA SER A 240 -9.00 -1.83 -23.00
C SER A 240 -8.88 -3.09 -23.85
N ALA A 241 -9.47 -3.12 -25.06
CA ALA A 241 -9.31 -4.24 -25.99
C ALA A 241 -7.84 -4.48 -26.38
N HIS A 242 -7.10 -3.40 -26.68
CA HIS A 242 -5.68 -3.51 -26.99
C HIS A 242 -4.87 -3.99 -25.78
N ALA A 243 -5.20 -3.52 -24.57
CA ALA A 243 -4.53 -3.93 -23.34
C ALA A 243 -4.72 -5.43 -23.06
N LEU A 244 -5.95 -5.96 -23.27
CA LEU A 244 -6.23 -7.38 -23.09
C LEU A 244 -5.46 -8.26 -24.11
N GLU A 245 -5.40 -7.85 -25.38
CA GLU A 245 -4.60 -8.55 -26.39
C GLU A 245 -3.10 -8.52 -26.06
N SER A 246 -2.60 -7.40 -25.54
CA SER A 246 -1.20 -7.27 -25.14
C SER A 246 -0.88 -8.16 -23.93
N LEU A 247 -1.79 -8.26 -22.96
CA LEU A 247 -1.67 -9.16 -21.81
C LEU A 247 -1.59 -10.62 -22.25
N LYS A 248 -2.46 -11.07 -23.17
CA LYS A 248 -2.43 -12.43 -23.71
C LYS A 248 -1.10 -12.73 -24.41
N LYS A 249 -0.56 -11.78 -25.17
CA LYS A 249 0.75 -11.92 -25.82
C LYS A 249 1.89 -12.02 -24.81
N ALA A 250 1.87 -11.19 -23.75
CA ALA A 250 2.87 -11.22 -22.71
C ALA A 250 2.87 -12.56 -21.97
N ILE A 251 1.69 -13.07 -21.59
CA ILE A 251 1.57 -14.39 -20.96
C ILE A 251 2.15 -15.49 -21.87
N ARG A 252 1.82 -15.48 -23.18
CA ARG A 252 2.39 -16.46 -24.11
C ARG A 252 3.90 -16.42 -24.17
N TRP A 253 4.47 -15.21 -24.15
CA TRP A 253 5.92 -15.02 -24.17
C TRP A 253 6.59 -15.52 -22.87
N ASP A 254 5.98 -15.24 -21.72
CA ASP A 254 6.48 -15.70 -20.41
C ASP A 254 6.41 -17.25 -20.27
N GLU A 255 5.53 -17.91 -21.00
CA GLU A 255 5.42 -19.38 -21.02
C GLU A 255 6.46 -20.07 -21.93
N GLU A 256 7.21 -19.33 -22.74
CA GLU A 256 8.25 -19.85 -23.67
C GLU A 256 9.61 -19.97 -22.99
#